data_c5665f93c798ac2feb5f2b5adf2a2b12
#
_entry.id   c5665f93c798ac2feb5f2b5adf2a2b12
#
_cell.length_a   1.000
_cell.length_b   1.000
_cell.length_c   1.000
_cell.angle_alpha   90.00
_cell.angle_beta   90.00
_cell.angle_gamma   90.00
#
_symmetry.space_group_name_H-M   'P 1'
#
loop_
_entity.id
_entity.type
_entity.pdbx_description
1 polymer ?
#
loop_
_entity_poly.entity_id
_entity_poly.type
_entity_poly.pdbx_seq_one_letter_code
_entity_poly.pdbx_strand_id
1 'polypeptide(L)'
;MSINGDPTLDADAVEYAENGAVLIVDGLIAWAGQSGDEPAELSAAAEHHDYGENLILPGFVDGHVHYPQIGVIASFGAQLLDWLEKYTFPEEARFSDADYAAQTAKLFLDLL
;
A
#
# COMPACT_ATOMS: atom_id res chain seq x y z
N MET A 1 -4.13 -12.54 -5.23
CA MET A 1 -5.37 -12.35 -4.44
C MET A 1 -6.06 -11.10 -4.93
N SER A 2 -7.37 -11.13 -5.15
CA SER A 2 -8.17 -9.93 -5.44
C SER A 2 -9.32 -9.82 -4.45
N ILE A 3 -9.85 -8.60 -4.31
CA ILE A 3 -10.96 -8.30 -3.39
C ILE A 3 -12.06 -7.62 -4.20
N ASN A 4 -13.20 -8.31 -4.33
CA ASN A 4 -14.32 -7.88 -5.17
C ASN A 4 -15.54 -7.38 -4.36
N GLY A 5 -15.38 -7.18 -3.05
CA GLY A 5 -16.41 -6.75 -2.12
C GLY A 5 -15.91 -6.59 -0.69
N ASP A 6 -16.80 -6.50 0.27
CA ASP A 6 -16.45 -6.46 1.69
C ASP A 6 -16.30 -7.90 2.23
N PRO A 7 -15.07 -8.35 2.55
CA PRO A 7 -14.81 -9.71 3.03
C PRO A 7 -15.40 -9.99 4.43
N THR A 8 -15.85 -8.95 5.15
CA THR A 8 -16.53 -9.14 6.44
C THR A 8 -18.02 -9.50 6.26
N LEU A 9 -18.57 -9.19 5.10
CA LEU A 9 -19.98 -9.45 4.75
C LEU A 9 -20.14 -10.62 3.77
N ASP A 10 -19.12 -10.86 2.95
CA ASP A 10 -19.13 -11.88 1.91
C ASP A 10 -17.76 -12.57 1.84
N ALA A 11 -17.70 -13.84 2.21
CA ALA A 11 -16.47 -14.64 2.18
C ALA A 11 -15.96 -14.84 0.74
N ASP A 12 -16.85 -14.82 -0.26
CA ASP A 12 -16.50 -14.95 -1.68
C ASP A 12 -16.00 -13.64 -2.30
N ALA A 13 -15.97 -12.55 -1.52
CA ALA A 13 -15.39 -11.28 -1.96
C ALA A 13 -13.86 -11.34 -2.14
N VAL A 14 -13.20 -12.38 -1.62
CA VAL A 14 -11.76 -12.59 -1.77
C VAL A 14 -11.50 -13.75 -2.73
N GLU A 15 -10.83 -13.44 -3.83
CA GLU A 15 -10.32 -14.47 -4.74
C GLU A 15 -8.83 -14.73 -4.43
N TYR A 16 -8.47 -15.97 -4.26
CA TYR A 16 -7.10 -16.42 -3.98
C TYR A 16 -6.67 -17.48 -4.99
N ALA A 17 -5.56 -17.22 -5.68
CA ALA A 17 -4.88 -18.20 -6.52
C ALA A 17 -3.58 -18.64 -5.84
N GLU A 18 -3.45 -19.92 -5.52
CA GLU A 18 -2.29 -20.48 -4.77
C GLU A 18 -0.97 -20.28 -5.52
N ASN A 19 -0.97 -20.54 -6.83
CA ASN A 19 0.11 -20.21 -7.76
C ASN A 19 -0.38 -19.12 -8.71
N GLY A 20 -0.65 -17.94 -8.18
CA GLY A 20 -1.23 -16.86 -8.98
C GLY A 20 -0.22 -16.20 -9.90
N ALA A 21 -0.69 -15.73 -11.05
CA ALA A 21 0.08 -14.89 -11.94
C ALA A 21 -0.72 -13.65 -12.36
N VAL A 22 -0.01 -12.58 -12.69
CA VAL A 22 -0.58 -11.32 -13.19
C VAL A 22 0.16 -10.96 -14.47
N LEU A 23 -0.57 -10.71 -15.55
CA LEU A 23 -0.04 -10.17 -16.81
C LEU A 23 -0.29 -8.66 -16.87
N ILE A 24 0.77 -7.92 -17.13
CA ILE A 24 0.74 -6.46 -17.24
C ILE A 24 1.10 -6.09 -18.67
N VAL A 25 0.24 -5.31 -19.32
CA VAL A 25 0.45 -4.76 -20.66
C VAL A 25 0.27 -3.25 -20.59
N ASP A 26 1.26 -2.51 -21.04
CA ASP A 26 1.25 -1.03 -21.04
C ASP A 26 0.89 -0.41 -19.66
N GLY A 27 1.37 -1.04 -18.57
CA GLY A 27 1.12 -0.59 -17.21
C GLY A 27 -0.27 -0.93 -16.63
N LEU A 28 -1.08 -1.70 -17.37
CA LEU A 28 -2.40 -2.14 -16.96
C LEU A 28 -2.42 -3.65 -16.72
N ILE A 29 -3.19 -4.10 -15.73
CA ILE A 29 -3.45 -5.53 -15.52
C ILE A 29 -4.35 -6.01 -16.66
N ALA A 30 -3.79 -6.81 -17.57
CA ALA A 30 -4.51 -7.41 -18.69
C ALA A 30 -5.15 -8.74 -18.29
N TRP A 31 -4.55 -9.45 -17.33
CA TRP A 31 -5.08 -10.72 -16.83
C TRP A 31 -4.53 -10.99 -15.42
N ALA A 32 -5.28 -11.69 -14.60
CA ALA A 32 -4.85 -12.21 -13.31
C ALA A 32 -5.59 -13.53 -13.02
N GLY A 33 -4.88 -14.53 -12.50
CA GLY A 33 -5.48 -15.84 -12.23
C GLY A 33 -4.45 -16.87 -11.80
N GLN A 34 -4.79 -18.14 -11.98
CA GLN A 34 -3.91 -19.27 -11.70
C GLN A 34 -2.83 -19.37 -12.79
N SER A 35 -1.56 -19.49 -12.40
CA SER A 35 -0.46 -19.68 -13.34
C SER A 35 -0.67 -20.94 -14.17
N GLY A 36 -0.48 -20.82 -15.48
CA GLY A 36 -0.75 -21.85 -16.48
C GLY A 36 -2.08 -21.65 -17.22
N ASP A 37 -2.98 -20.79 -16.74
CA ASP A 37 -4.25 -20.45 -17.39
C ASP A 37 -4.18 -19.12 -18.15
N GLU A 38 -3.03 -18.43 -18.13
CA GLU A 38 -2.85 -17.15 -18.82
C GLU A 38 -3.03 -17.27 -20.34
N PRO A 39 -3.62 -16.25 -21.00
CA PRO A 39 -3.75 -16.21 -22.44
C PRO A 39 -2.37 -16.30 -23.13
N ALA A 40 -2.18 -17.34 -23.97
CA ALA A 40 -0.90 -17.64 -24.59
C ALA A 40 -0.39 -16.48 -25.49
N GLU A 41 -1.31 -15.76 -26.14
CA GLU A 41 -1.00 -14.60 -26.98
C GLU A 41 -0.44 -13.41 -26.19
N LEU A 42 -0.76 -13.30 -24.89
CA LEU A 42 -0.24 -12.25 -24.01
C LEU A 42 1.05 -12.71 -23.31
N SER A 43 1.14 -13.99 -22.93
CA SER A 43 2.27 -14.51 -22.16
C SER A 43 3.49 -14.84 -23.01
N ALA A 44 3.32 -15.14 -24.31
CA ALA A 44 4.40 -15.63 -25.19
C ALA A 44 5.61 -14.68 -25.33
N ALA A 45 5.41 -13.37 -25.15
CA ALA A 45 6.47 -12.35 -25.24
C ALA A 45 6.68 -11.60 -23.93
N ALA A 46 6.03 -12.03 -22.82
CA ALA A 46 6.14 -11.38 -21.54
C ALA A 46 7.50 -11.65 -20.88
N GLU A 47 8.07 -10.62 -20.26
CA GLU A 47 9.16 -10.80 -19.31
C GLU A 47 8.59 -11.45 -18.04
N HIS A 48 9.24 -12.50 -17.57
CA HIS A 48 8.75 -13.27 -16.43
C HIS A 48 9.54 -12.95 -15.16
N HIS A 49 8.81 -12.56 -14.12
CA HIS A 49 9.35 -12.32 -12.77
C HIS A 49 8.73 -13.30 -11.80
N ASP A 50 9.55 -14.16 -11.21
CA ASP A 50 9.12 -15.10 -10.17
C ASP A 50 9.37 -14.50 -8.78
N TYR A 51 8.30 -14.31 -8.03
CA TYR A 51 8.34 -13.79 -6.66
C TYR A 51 8.37 -14.89 -5.60
N GLY A 52 8.49 -16.16 -6.00
CA GLY A 52 8.53 -17.31 -5.10
C GLY A 52 7.25 -17.42 -4.25
N GLU A 53 7.41 -17.52 -2.94
CA GLU A 53 6.30 -17.65 -1.98
C GLU A 53 5.70 -16.32 -1.52
N ASN A 54 6.03 -15.21 -2.18
CA ASN A 54 5.46 -13.91 -1.82
C ASN A 54 4.04 -13.76 -2.35
N LEU A 55 3.24 -12.94 -1.67
CA LEU A 55 1.89 -12.61 -2.09
C LEU A 55 1.90 -11.42 -3.07
N ILE A 56 1.15 -11.56 -4.17
CA ILE A 56 0.79 -10.45 -5.04
C ILE A 56 -0.60 -9.96 -4.62
N LEU A 57 -0.69 -8.70 -4.22
CA LEU A 57 -1.91 -8.04 -3.75
C LEU A 57 -2.16 -6.77 -4.53
N PRO A 58 -3.42 -6.30 -4.62
CA PRO A 58 -3.70 -4.92 -5.01
C PRO A 58 -2.98 -3.95 -4.09
N GLY A 59 -2.52 -2.82 -4.62
CA GLY A 59 -1.95 -1.74 -3.81
C GLY A 59 -2.96 -1.25 -2.78
N PHE A 60 -2.47 -0.90 -1.59
CA PHE A 60 -3.31 -0.34 -0.56
C PHE A 60 -3.72 1.10 -0.92
N VAL A 61 -4.94 1.47 -0.53
CA VAL A 61 -5.43 2.85 -0.64
C VAL A 61 -5.63 3.36 0.78
N ASP A 62 -4.80 4.33 1.18
CA ASP A 62 -4.97 5.04 2.44
C ASP A 62 -5.78 6.31 2.20
N GLY A 63 -7.04 6.31 2.63
CA GLY A 63 -7.96 7.45 2.50
C GLY A 63 -7.82 8.50 3.61
N HIS A 64 -6.98 8.27 4.62
CA HIS A 64 -6.80 9.17 5.75
C HIS A 64 -5.40 9.05 6.35
N VAL A 65 -4.51 9.94 5.97
CA VAL A 65 -3.12 9.95 6.42
C VAL A 65 -2.70 11.33 6.91
N HIS A 66 -1.86 11.34 7.94
CA HIS A 66 -1.26 12.54 8.53
C HIS A 66 0.27 12.47 8.41
N TYR A 67 0.81 12.69 7.22
CA TYR A 67 2.25 12.61 6.99
C TYR A 67 3.10 13.54 7.88
N PRO A 68 2.61 14.72 8.36
CA PRO A 68 3.37 15.52 9.30
C PRO A 68 3.68 14.83 10.63
N GLN A 69 2.95 13.77 10.96
CA GLN A 69 3.10 13.03 12.21
C GLN A 69 4.05 11.83 12.10
N ILE A 70 4.73 11.64 10.95
CA ILE A 70 5.66 10.52 10.74
C ILE A 70 6.78 10.48 11.79
N GLY A 71 7.25 11.65 12.23
CA GLY A 71 8.30 11.77 13.26
C GLY A 71 7.87 11.34 14.67
N VAL A 72 6.56 11.16 14.90
CA VAL A 72 5.99 10.78 16.21
C VAL A 72 5.22 9.46 16.16
N ILE A 73 5.40 8.67 15.08
CA ILE A 73 4.85 7.32 14.99
C ILE A 73 5.24 6.50 16.22
N ALA A 74 4.27 5.77 16.79
CA ALA A 74 4.43 4.95 17.99
C ALA A 74 4.86 5.71 19.27
N SER A 75 4.79 7.04 19.31
CA SER A 75 4.97 7.80 20.54
C SER A 75 3.85 7.47 21.54
N PHE A 76 4.23 7.10 22.76
CA PHE A 76 3.27 6.69 23.78
C PHE A 76 2.58 7.89 24.43
N GLY A 77 1.24 7.86 24.47
CA GLY A 77 0.40 8.81 25.21
C GLY A 77 -0.66 8.08 26.02
N ALA A 78 -0.84 8.47 27.28
CA ALA A 78 -1.83 7.86 28.17
C ALA A 78 -3.27 8.26 27.78
N GLN A 79 -3.45 9.48 27.27
CA GLN A 79 -4.71 10.04 26.81
C GLN A 79 -4.50 10.77 25.48
N LEU A 80 -5.55 10.87 24.67
CA LEU A 80 -5.47 11.52 23.35
C LEU A 80 -5.00 12.98 23.45
N LEU A 81 -5.55 13.76 24.34
CA LEU A 81 -5.19 15.18 24.49
C LEU A 81 -3.74 15.35 24.94
N ASP A 82 -3.27 14.53 25.88
CA ASP A 82 -1.87 14.54 26.33
C ASP A 82 -0.93 14.19 25.16
N TRP A 83 -1.32 13.23 24.32
CA TRP A 83 -0.55 12.83 23.15
C TRP A 83 -0.48 13.96 22.11
N LEU A 84 -1.60 14.63 21.84
CA LEU A 84 -1.66 15.78 20.92
C LEU A 84 -0.74 16.92 21.38
N GLU A 85 -0.83 17.31 22.66
CA GLU A 85 -0.04 18.42 23.24
C GLU A 85 1.46 18.08 23.30
N LYS A 86 1.79 16.83 23.64
CA LYS A 86 3.17 16.43 23.87
C LYS A 86 3.93 16.12 22.59
N TYR A 87 3.28 15.55 21.59
CA TYR A 87 3.94 15.07 20.39
C TYR A 87 3.41 15.72 19.11
N THR A 88 2.11 15.69 18.87
CA THR A 88 1.53 16.08 17.59
C THR A 88 1.69 17.56 17.29
N PHE A 89 1.22 18.42 18.19
CA PHE A 89 1.27 19.87 17.97
C PHE A 89 2.71 20.41 17.89
N PRO A 90 3.67 19.98 18.75
CA PRO A 90 5.07 20.37 18.57
C PRO A 90 5.67 19.91 17.26
N GLU A 91 5.35 18.69 16.79
CA GLU A 91 5.85 18.18 15.53
C GLU A 91 5.24 18.93 14.34
N GLU A 92 3.94 19.13 14.30
CA GLU A 92 3.27 19.87 13.25
C GLU A 92 3.71 21.34 13.18
N ALA A 93 4.03 21.96 14.31
CA ALA A 93 4.55 23.33 14.33
C ALA A 93 5.88 23.48 13.58
N ARG A 94 6.70 22.41 13.44
CA ARG A 94 7.95 22.40 12.68
C ARG A 94 7.73 22.60 11.18
N PHE A 95 6.52 22.33 10.70
CA PHE A 95 6.16 22.49 9.28
C PHE A 95 6.00 23.94 8.83
N SER A 96 6.17 24.90 9.76
CA SER A 96 6.42 26.31 9.41
C SER A 96 7.76 26.48 8.68
N ASP A 97 8.71 25.54 8.83
CA ASP A 97 9.94 25.45 8.06
C ASP A 97 9.68 24.65 6.77
N ALA A 98 9.79 25.34 5.63
CA ALA A 98 9.51 24.74 4.31
C ALA A 98 10.50 23.62 3.93
N ASP A 99 11.76 23.71 4.36
CA ASP A 99 12.77 22.69 4.08
C ASP A 99 12.48 21.42 4.89
N TYR A 100 12.08 21.58 6.15
CA TYR A 100 11.64 20.48 7.00
C TYR A 100 10.40 19.79 6.41
N ALA A 101 9.40 20.57 5.99
CA ALA A 101 8.19 20.06 5.38
C ALA A 101 8.49 19.23 4.10
N ALA A 102 9.36 19.75 3.23
CA ALA A 102 9.75 19.09 1.98
C ALA A 102 10.52 17.77 2.25
N GLN A 103 11.45 17.78 3.21
CA GLN A 103 12.20 16.58 3.59
C GLN A 103 11.28 15.50 4.18
N THR A 104 10.35 15.89 5.05
CA THR A 104 9.39 14.96 5.66
C THR A 104 8.42 14.39 4.63
N ALA A 105 7.92 15.21 3.69
CA ALA A 105 7.09 14.74 2.60
C ALA A 105 7.83 13.72 1.71
N LYS A 106 9.10 14.01 1.38
CA LYS A 106 9.92 13.07 0.62
C LYS A 106 10.11 11.75 1.37
N LEU A 107 10.46 11.80 2.66
CA LEU A 107 10.62 10.60 3.48
C LEU A 107 9.34 9.77 3.50
N PHE A 108 8.18 10.42 3.67
CA PHE A 108 6.88 9.75 3.66
C PHE A 108 6.62 9.01 2.33
N LEU A 109 6.88 9.68 1.20
CA LEU A 109 6.69 9.08 -0.14
C LEU A 109 7.70 7.95 -0.43
N ASP A 110 8.90 8.03 0.12
CA ASP A 110 9.93 6.98 -0.04
C ASP A 110 9.59 5.71 0.78
N LEU A 111 8.65 5.79 1.74
CA LEU A 111 8.20 4.67 2.58
C LEU A 111 6.97 3.95 2.01
N LEU A 112 6.28 4.54 1.03
CA LEU A 112 5.13 3.95 0.33
C LEU A 112 5.56 3.11 -0.87
#